data_8ca57667f7f0279ef1792e310b2e08db
#
_entry.id   8ca57667f7f0279ef1792e310b2e08db
#
_cell.length_a   1.000
_cell.length_b   1.000
_cell.length_c   1.000
_cell.angle_alpha   90.00
_cell.angle_beta   90.00
_cell.angle_gamma   90.00
#
_symmetry.space_group_name_H-M   'P 1'
#
loop_
_entity.id
_entity.type
_entity.pdbx_description
1 polymer ?
#
loop_
_entity_poly.entity_id
_entity_poly.type
_entity_poly.pdbx_seq_one_letter_code
_entity_poly.pdbx_strand_id
1 'polypeptide(L)'
;MLATAVVIGAGQAGLAAAYHLLRRGFVSALDFPEAGRSFVVLDHETGPGGAWRHRWESLTMATVNGIFDLPGLPSPPIDPDEPSSIAVPRYFAAFEDRFRPPILRPEMV
;
A
#
# COMPACT_ATOMS: atom_id res chain seq x y z
N MET A 1 -20.02 8.00 3.16
CA MET A 1 -19.39 7.37 1.99
C MET A 1 -19.93 5.98 1.79
N LEU A 2 -20.30 5.64 0.57
CA LEU A 2 -20.73 4.30 0.20
C LEU A 2 -19.63 3.68 -0.67
N ALA A 3 -19.26 2.45 -0.36
CA ALA A 3 -18.31 1.69 -1.15
C ALA A 3 -18.74 0.23 -1.21
N THR A 4 -18.51 -0.41 -2.35
CA THR A 4 -18.83 -1.84 -2.53
C THR A 4 -17.85 -2.71 -1.73
N ALA A 5 -16.60 -2.27 -1.60
CA ALA A 5 -15.57 -2.98 -0.87
C ALA A 5 -14.73 -2.01 -0.04
N VAL A 6 -14.21 -2.50 1.07
CA VAL A 6 -13.32 -1.74 1.96
C VAL A 6 -12.10 -2.60 2.21
N VAL A 7 -10.91 -2.03 1.96
CA VAL A 7 -9.63 -2.68 2.28
C VAL A 7 -9.10 -2.06 3.56
N ILE A 8 -8.73 -2.89 4.51
CA ILE A 8 -8.19 -2.45 5.79
C ILE A 8 -6.66 -2.55 5.75
N GLY A 9 -6.02 -1.39 5.87
CA GLY A 9 -4.57 -1.29 5.85
C GLY A 9 -3.99 -1.12 4.45
N ALA A 10 -2.92 -0.35 4.35
CA ALA A 10 -2.17 -0.13 3.11
C ALA A 10 -0.76 -0.70 3.21
N GLY A 11 -0.61 -1.85 3.84
CA GLY A 11 0.59 -2.64 3.81
C GLY A 11 0.65 -3.49 2.54
N GLN A 12 1.53 -4.49 2.51
CA GLN A 12 1.74 -5.31 1.33
C GLN A 12 0.46 -5.99 0.86
N ALA A 13 -0.29 -6.62 1.77
CA ALA A 13 -1.54 -7.30 1.41
C ALA A 13 -2.62 -6.33 0.95
N GLY A 14 -2.76 -5.19 1.63
CA GLY A 14 -3.76 -4.18 1.29
C GLY A 14 -3.50 -3.54 -0.06
N LEU A 15 -2.25 -3.20 -0.36
CA LEU A 15 -1.89 -2.64 -1.66
C LEU A 15 -2.08 -3.66 -2.79
N ALA A 16 -1.76 -4.93 -2.55
CA ALA A 16 -2.00 -5.98 -3.52
C ALA A 16 -3.50 -6.14 -3.79
N ALA A 17 -4.33 -6.12 -2.75
CA ALA A 17 -5.79 -6.18 -2.89
C ALA A 17 -6.32 -5.00 -3.70
N ALA A 18 -5.83 -3.79 -3.42
CA ALA A 18 -6.22 -2.60 -4.16
C ALA A 18 -5.89 -2.71 -5.65
N TYR A 19 -4.69 -3.21 -5.98
CA TYR A 19 -4.30 -3.44 -7.36
C TYR A 19 -5.28 -4.37 -8.08
N HIS A 20 -5.63 -5.50 -7.46
CA HIS A 20 -6.53 -6.47 -8.06
C HIS A 20 -7.95 -5.93 -8.21
N LEU A 21 -8.41 -5.11 -7.26
CA LEU A 21 -9.71 -4.46 -7.40
C LEU A 21 -9.72 -3.48 -8.58
N LEU A 22 -8.68 -2.68 -8.73
CA LEU A 22 -8.55 -1.77 -9.87
C LEU A 22 -8.53 -2.54 -11.19
N ARG A 23 -7.82 -3.65 -11.25
CA ARG A 23 -7.77 -4.50 -12.45
C ARG A 23 -9.12 -5.13 -12.80
N ARG A 24 -9.99 -5.29 -11.82
CA ARG A 24 -11.34 -5.86 -12.03
C ARG A 24 -12.41 -4.80 -12.28
N GLY A 25 -12.00 -3.57 -12.52
CA GLY A 25 -12.92 -2.50 -12.86
C GLY A 25 -13.54 -1.78 -11.68
N PHE A 26 -13.06 -2.02 -10.45
CA PHE A 26 -13.44 -1.22 -9.32
C PHE A 26 -12.80 0.15 -9.42
N VAL A 27 -13.52 1.17 -8.98
CA VAL A 27 -13.06 2.56 -9.02
C VAL A 27 -13.01 3.13 -7.61
N SER A 28 -12.34 4.28 -7.47
CA SER A 28 -12.27 4.97 -6.19
C SER A 28 -13.65 5.43 -5.73
N ALA A 29 -14.05 5.01 -4.52
CA ALA A 29 -15.28 5.51 -3.90
C ALA A 29 -15.17 6.99 -3.52
N LEU A 30 -13.94 7.53 -3.41
CA LEU A 30 -13.72 8.94 -3.12
C LEU A 30 -14.04 9.81 -4.33
N ASP A 31 -13.75 9.33 -5.53
CA ASP A 31 -13.97 10.06 -6.78
C ASP A 31 -15.33 9.74 -7.42
N PHE A 32 -15.82 8.52 -7.23
CA PHE A 32 -17.04 8.03 -7.83
C PHE A 32 -17.94 7.38 -6.78
N PRO A 33 -18.52 8.17 -5.86
CA PRO A 33 -19.26 7.61 -4.71
C PRO A 33 -20.53 6.84 -5.08
N GLU A 34 -21.03 7.01 -6.29
CA GLU A 34 -22.26 6.34 -6.74
C GLU A 34 -21.99 5.18 -7.71
N ALA A 35 -20.71 4.84 -7.93
CA ALA A 35 -20.37 3.74 -8.83
C ALA A 35 -20.81 2.40 -8.23
N GLY A 36 -21.25 1.47 -9.10
CA GLY A 36 -21.69 0.14 -8.67
C GLY A 36 -20.56 -0.74 -8.16
N ARG A 37 -19.31 -0.48 -8.58
CA ARG A 37 -18.11 -1.19 -8.12
C ARG A 37 -17.09 -0.16 -7.67
N SER A 38 -17.10 0.14 -6.39
CA SER A 38 -16.19 1.12 -5.80
C SER A 38 -15.53 0.55 -4.56
N PHE A 39 -14.37 1.09 -4.21
CA PHE A 39 -13.69 0.68 -2.99
C PHE A 39 -12.92 1.84 -2.38
N VAL A 40 -12.54 1.63 -1.14
CA VAL A 40 -11.69 2.56 -0.39
C VAL A 40 -10.72 1.73 0.46
N VAL A 41 -9.54 2.27 0.71
CA VAL A 41 -8.54 1.68 1.60
C VAL A 41 -8.47 2.54 2.85
N LEU A 42 -8.66 1.94 4.02
CA LEU A 42 -8.55 2.63 5.30
C LEU A 42 -7.22 2.25 5.93
N ASP A 43 -6.37 3.24 6.18
CA ASP A 43 -5.05 3.03 6.74
C ASP A 43 -4.87 3.89 7.99
N HIS A 44 -4.47 3.27 9.11
CA HIS A 44 -4.26 4.00 10.37
C HIS A 44 -2.92 4.72 10.41
N GLU A 45 -2.00 4.41 9.49
CA GLU A 45 -0.72 5.09 9.40
C GLU A 45 -0.86 6.50 8.81
N THR A 46 0.16 7.32 8.99
CA THR A 46 0.17 8.67 8.44
C THR A 46 0.82 8.76 7.06
N GLY A 47 1.36 7.65 6.56
CA GLY A 47 2.00 7.59 5.25
C GLY A 47 2.24 6.16 4.81
N PRO A 48 2.82 5.96 3.62
CA PRO A 48 3.09 4.63 3.05
C PRO A 48 4.03 3.78 3.89
N GLY A 49 3.93 2.46 3.75
CA GLY A 49 4.86 1.50 4.32
C GLY A 49 4.30 0.62 5.42
N GLY A 50 3.09 0.90 5.90
CA GLY A 50 2.47 0.10 6.96
C GLY A 50 3.37 -0.03 8.18
N ALA A 51 3.45 -1.23 8.75
CA ALA A 51 4.28 -1.48 9.93
C ALA A 51 5.78 -1.28 9.69
N TRP A 52 6.24 -1.30 8.45
CA TRP A 52 7.66 -1.09 8.13
C TRP A 52 8.14 0.30 8.51
N ARG A 53 7.29 1.29 8.60
CA ARG A 53 7.63 2.64 9.02
C ARG A 53 8.18 2.69 10.44
N HIS A 54 7.83 1.71 11.26
CA HIS A 54 8.18 1.65 12.68
C HIS A 54 9.25 0.59 12.98
N ARG A 55 9.84 0.00 11.95
CA ARG A 55 10.93 -0.96 12.13
C ARG A 55 12.20 -0.25 12.53
N TRP A 56 13.04 -0.96 13.27
CA TRP A 56 14.31 -0.41 13.71
C TRP A 56 15.26 -0.20 12.54
N GLU A 57 16.04 0.88 12.59
CA GLU A 57 17.01 1.20 11.54
C GLU A 57 18.10 0.13 11.40
N SER A 58 18.34 -0.66 12.44
CA SER A 58 19.30 -1.76 12.39
C SER A 58 18.84 -2.92 11.48
N LEU A 59 17.55 -2.98 11.15
CA LEU A 59 17.03 -3.97 10.20
C LEU A 59 17.28 -3.48 8.78
N THR A 60 18.23 -4.11 8.11
CA THR A 60 18.59 -3.76 6.73
C THR A 60 17.86 -4.66 5.74
N MET A 61 17.89 -4.29 4.47
CA MET A 61 17.28 -5.10 3.41
C MET A 61 17.92 -6.48 3.30
N ALA A 62 19.19 -6.64 3.69
CA ALA A 62 19.85 -7.94 3.69
C ALA A 62 19.24 -8.92 4.69
N THR A 63 18.62 -8.42 5.77
CA THR A 63 18.05 -9.26 6.83
C THR A 63 16.53 -9.37 6.77
N VAL A 64 15.90 -8.68 5.83
CA VAL A 64 14.44 -8.68 5.68
C VAL A 64 14.00 -9.93 4.93
N ASN A 65 13.01 -10.62 5.47
CA ASN A 65 12.38 -11.76 4.84
C ASN A 65 10.89 -11.47 4.62
N GLY A 66 10.30 -12.08 3.60
CA GLY A 66 8.87 -11.97 3.34
C GLY A 66 8.44 -10.72 2.61
N ILE A 67 9.38 -9.95 2.08
CA ILE A 67 9.05 -8.83 1.20
C ILE A 67 9.04 -9.36 -0.25
N PHE A 68 7.88 -9.30 -0.85
CA PHE A 68 7.68 -9.72 -2.24
C PHE A 68 7.40 -8.50 -3.10
N ASP A 69 7.61 -8.63 -4.40
CA ASP A 69 7.23 -7.58 -5.32
C ASP A 69 5.73 -7.30 -5.22
N LEU A 70 5.36 -6.03 -5.17
CA LEU A 70 3.96 -5.66 -5.30
C LEU A 70 3.50 -5.93 -6.74
N PRO A 71 2.25 -6.36 -6.94
CA PRO A 71 1.76 -6.64 -8.28
C PRO A 71 1.80 -5.37 -9.15
N GLY A 72 2.26 -5.52 -10.37
CA GLY A 72 2.31 -4.41 -11.33
C GLY A 72 3.47 -3.44 -11.17
N LEU A 73 4.28 -3.57 -10.11
CA LEU A 73 5.44 -2.71 -9.90
C LEU A 73 6.56 -3.52 -9.25
N PRO A 74 7.48 -4.09 -10.04
CA PRO A 74 8.63 -4.80 -9.48
C PRO A 74 9.45 -3.89 -8.58
N SER A 75 10.02 -4.45 -7.52
CA SER A 75 10.89 -3.68 -6.63
C SER A 75 12.15 -3.22 -7.39
N PRO A 76 12.68 -2.04 -7.07
CA PRO A 76 13.95 -1.59 -7.63
C PRO A 76 15.09 -2.47 -7.13
N PRO A 77 16.30 -2.35 -7.72
CA PRO A 77 17.47 -3.05 -7.21
C PRO A 77 17.66 -2.79 -5.71
N ILE A 78 17.89 -3.85 -4.95
CA ILE A 78 17.99 -3.77 -3.50
C ILE A 78 19.41 -3.39 -3.10
N ASP A 79 19.53 -2.35 -2.28
CA ASP A 79 20.75 -2.07 -1.52
C ASP A 79 20.67 -2.85 -0.21
N PRO A 80 21.49 -3.90 -0.01
CA PRO A 80 21.38 -4.74 1.18
C PRO A 80 21.71 -4.01 2.47
N ASP A 81 22.42 -2.89 2.40
CA ASP A 81 22.82 -2.12 3.58
C ASP A 81 21.81 -1.03 3.96
N GLU A 82 20.81 -0.80 3.13
CA GLU A 82 19.80 0.22 3.40
C GLU A 82 18.83 -0.25 4.49
N PRO A 83 18.48 0.62 5.47
CA PRO A 83 17.46 0.27 6.45
C PRO A 83 16.11 -0.03 5.79
N SER A 84 15.47 -1.11 6.21
CA SER A 84 14.17 -1.52 5.68
C SER A 84 13.07 -0.50 6.02
N SER A 85 13.21 0.22 7.14
CA SER A 85 12.26 1.28 7.51
C SER A 85 12.28 2.47 6.55
N ILE A 86 13.29 2.56 5.70
CA ILE A 86 13.39 3.58 4.65
C ILE A 86 13.05 2.98 3.28
N ALA A 87 13.66 1.85 2.96
CA ALA A 87 13.53 1.24 1.64
C ALA A 87 12.10 0.74 1.36
N VAL A 88 11.46 0.08 2.32
CA VAL A 88 10.14 -0.49 2.13
C VAL A 88 9.05 0.60 2.02
N PRO A 89 9.00 1.59 2.93
CA PRO A 89 8.05 2.70 2.74
C PRO A 89 8.24 3.44 1.42
N ARG A 90 9.48 3.64 0.98
CA ARG A 90 9.76 4.29 -0.31
C ARG A 90 9.20 3.50 -1.48
N TYR A 91 9.35 2.19 -1.45
CA TYR A 91 8.79 1.32 -2.49
C TYR A 91 7.25 1.36 -2.48
N PHE A 92 6.64 1.30 -1.30
CA PHE A 92 5.19 1.36 -1.17
C PHE A 92 4.65 2.72 -1.62
N ALA A 93 5.39 3.81 -1.33
CA ALA A 93 5.01 5.14 -1.82
C ALA A 93 5.03 5.20 -3.34
N ALA A 94 6.02 4.58 -3.98
CA ALA A 94 6.09 4.52 -5.44
C ALA A 94 4.90 3.75 -6.02
N PHE A 95 4.47 2.69 -5.37
CA PHE A 95 3.28 1.94 -5.78
C PHE A 95 2.02 2.81 -5.68
N GLU A 96 1.83 3.51 -4.56
CA GLU A 96 0.68 4.38 -4.36
C GLU A 96 0.65 5.51 -5.39
N ASP A 97 1.82 6.05 -5.72
CA ASP A 97 1.91 7.10 -6.73
C ASP A 97 1.59 6.58 -8.13
N ARG A 98 2.01 5.36 -8.43
CA ARG A 98 1.81 4.74 -9.74
C ARG A 98 0.35 4.36 -10.00
N PHE A 99 -0.32 3.77 -9.02
CA PHE A 99 -1.66 3.21 -9.18
C PHE A 99 -2.76 4.03 -8.52
N ARG A 100 -2.42 4.93 -7.62
CA ARG A 100 -3.31 5.86 -6.94
C ARG A 100 -4.54 5.18 -6.33
N PRO A 101 -4.35 4.14 -5.48
CA PRO A 101 -5.48 3.55 -4.79
C PRO A 101 -6.15 4.58 -3.87
N PRO A 102 -7.47 4.49 -3.66
CA PRO A 102 -8.19 5.47 -2.85
C PRO A 102 -7.95 5.25 -1.36
N ILE A 103 -6.88 5.83 -0.83
CA ILE A 103 -6.46 5.62 0.56
C ILE A 103 -6.89 6.82 1.40
N LEU A 104 -7.61 6.52 2.48
CA LEU A 104 -7.88 7.46 3.56
C LEU A 104 -6.93 7.17 4.71
N ARG A 105 -6.12 8.15 5.08
CA ARG A 105 -5.22 8.04 6.22
C ARG A 105 -4.98 9.40 6.86
N PRO A 106 -4.81 9.41 8.21
CA PRO A 106 -4.96 8.24 9.08
C PRO A 106 -6.42 7.95 9.40
N GLU A 107 -6.79 6.68 9.41
CA GLU A 107 -8.13 6.25 9.78
C GLU A 107 -8.05 5.06 10.75
N MET A 108 -8.75 5.18 11.86
CA MET A 108 -8.89 4.10 12.83
C MET A 108 -10.10 3.24 12.48
N VAL A 109 -9.93 1.96 12.53
CA VAL A 109 -11.01 0.99 12.27
C VAL A 109 -11.37 0.30 13.57
#